data_efdd0fa4a3c0d7fbbd8d9b14f8b6d89f
#
_entry.id   efdd0fa4a3c0d7fbbd8d9b14f8b6d89f
#
_cell.length_a   1.000
_cell.length_b   1.000
_cell.length_c   1.000
_cell.angle_alpha   90.00
_cell.angle_beta   90.00
_cell.angle_gamma   90.00
#
_symmetry.space_group_name_H-M   'P 1'
#
loop_
_entity.id
_entity.type
_entity.pdbx_description
1 polymer ?
#
loop_
_entity_poly.entity_id
_entity_poly.type
_entity_poly.pdbx_seq_one_letter_code
_entity_poly.pdbx_strand_id
1 'polypeptide(L)'
;MSGKPKLASFYQKEPKILIRRIINRQDRLSVAYTEEKLVFKKDINPFIPTNIQFPAKYLLGILASKFVSYLYVNSSVIATKDDFRQTTLTELRSLPIPHATEDQQTAIIILVQQILAAPDSPEVPRLEAEIDRLVYALYNLTDEEIALVEGKG
;
A
#
# COMPACT_ATOMS: atom_id res chain seq x y z
N MET A 1 -14.38 21.19 -12.47
CA MET A 1 -14.71 19.90 -13.08
C MET A 1 -15.52 19.04 -12.17
N SER A 2 -16.59 18.50 -12.67
CA SER A 2 -17.47 17.63 -11.92
C SER A 2 -16.80 16.28 -11.59
N GLY A 3 -17.33 15.54 -10.63
CA GLY A 3 -16.85 14.20 -10.29
C GLY A 3 -17.09 13.13 -11.36
N LYS A 4 -17.77 13.44 -12.47
CA LYS A 4 -18.06 12.48 -13.52
C LYS A 4 -16.84 11.79 -14.16
N PRO A 5 -15.77 12.51 -14.56
CA PRO A 5 -14.57 11.84 -15.10
C PRO A 5 -13.92 10.90 -14.09
N LYS A 6 -13.93 11.29 -12.81
CA LYS A 6 -13.37 10.50 -11.73
C LYS A 6 -14.17 9.22 -11.46
N LEU A 7 -15.52 9.34 -11.48
CA LEU A 7 -16.42 8.19 -11.37
C LEU A 7 -16.26 7.25 -12.56
N ALA A 8 -16.17 7.79 -13.77
CA ALA A 8 -15.96 6.99 -14.98
C ALA A 8 -14.67 6.16 -14.89
N SER A 9 -13.57 6.74 -14.38
CA SER A 9 -12.30 6.04 -14.18
C SER A 9 -12.44 4.86 -13.22
N PHE A 10 -13.19 5.00 -12.12
CA PHE A 10 -13.39 3.90 -11.17
C PHE A 10 -14.17 2.73 -11.76
N TYR A 11 -15.01 2.98 -12.75
CA TYR A 11 -15.81 1.94 -13.41
C TYR A 11 -15.18 1.40 -14.69
N GLN A 12 -14.02 1.93 -15.08
CA GLN A 12 -13.29 1.44 -16.25
C GLN A 12 -12.30 0.33 -15.88
N LYS A 13 -11.85 -0.40 -16.90
CA LYS A 13 -10.83 -1.42 -16.75
C LYS A 13 -9.46 -0.75 -16.66
N GLU A 14 -9.07 -0.34 -15.48
CA GLU A 14 -7.81 0.35 -15.17
C GLU A 14 -7.16 -0.23 -13.92
N PRO A 15 -5.82 -0.11 -13.77
CA PRO A 15 -5.17 -0.48 -12.52
C PRO A 15 -5.72 0.32 -11.33
N LYS A 16 -6.15 -0.39 -10.30
CA LYS A 16 -6.68 0.19 -9.06
C LYS A 16 -6.03 -0.45 -7.86
N ILE A 17 -5.70 0.37 -6.87
CA ILE A 17 -5.29 -0.08 -5.55
C ILE A 17 -6.48 0.09 -4.62
N LEU A 18 -6.82 -0.98 -3.91
CA LEU A 18 -7.94 -1.02 -2.98
C LEU A 18 -7.40 -1.12 -1.57
N ILE A 19 -7.78 -0.20 -0.70
CA ILE A 19 -7.36 -0.21 0.70
C ILE A 19 -8.62 -0.31 1.57
N ARG A 20 -8.68 -1.31 2.44
CA ARG A 20 -9.79 -1.45 3.38
C ARG A 20 -9.83 -0.28 4.35
N ARG A 21 -11.04 0.19 4.66
CA ARG A 21 -11.22 1.28 5.61
C ARG A 21 -10.84 0.89 7.03
N ILE A 22 -11.11 -0.35 7.42
CA ILE A 22 -10.76 -0.85 8.76
C ILE A 22 -9.35 -1.46 8.74
N ILE A 23 -8.49 -0.99 9.64
CA ILE A 23 -7.15 -1.55 9.84
C ILE A 23 -7.28 -2.86 10.60
N ASN A 24 -6.56 -3.89 10.17
CA ASN A 24 -6.64 -5.19 10.81
C ASN A 24 -5.98 -5.21 12.19
N ARG A 25 -6.21 -6.28 12.95
CA ARG A 25 -5.70 -6.41 14.34
C ARG A 25 -4.18 -6.51 14.42
N GLN A 26 -3.51 -6.75 13.31
CA GLN A 26 -2.05 -6.83 13.24
C GLN A 26 -1.42 -5.48 12.88
N ASP A 27 -2.20 -4.39 12.94
CA ASP A 27 -1.78 -3.03 12.59
C ASP A 27 -1.27 -2.92 11.15
N ARG A 28 -1.89 -3.67 10.24
CA ARG A 28 -1.52 -3.69 8.82
C ARG A 28 -2.64 -3.11 7.96
N LEU A 29 -2.24 -2.28 7.01
CA LEU A 29 -3.14 -1.88 5.93
C LEU A 29 -3.46 -3.11 5.08
N SER A 30 -4.74 -3.31 4.80
CA SER A 30 -5.18 -4.37 3.89
C SER A 30 -5.30 -3.80 2.49
N VAL A 31 -4.36 -4.17 1.63
CA VAL A 31 -4.18 -3.59 0.30
C VAL A 31 -4.36 -4.67 -0.76
N ALA A 32 -5.08 -4.35 -1.82
CA ALA A 32 -5.31 -5.25 -2.94
C ALA A 32 -5.16 -4.50 -4.27
N TYR A 33 -5.00 -5.25 -5.33
CA TYR A 33 -4.85 -4.74 -6.69
C TYR A 33 -5.89 -5.36 -7.61
N THR A 34 -6.46 -4.57 -8.50
CA THR A 34 -7.36 -5.07 -9.54
C THR A 34 -7.30 -4.18 -10.78
N GLU A 35 -7.55 -4.77 -11.94
CA GLU A 35 -7.77 -4.05 -13.20
C GLU A 35 -9.23 -4.13 -13.65
N GLU A 36 -10.05 -4.84 -12.89
CA GLU A 36 -11.44 -5.09 -13.26
C GLU A 36 -12.33 -3.88 -13.02
N LYS A 37 -13.45 -3.86 -13.73
CA LYS A 37 -14.54 -2.92 -13.48
C LYS A 37 -15.26 -3.36 -12.21
N LEU A 38 -15.19 -2.55 -11.16
CA LEU A 38 -15.81 -2.89 -9.89
C LEU A 38 -16.63 -1.72 -9.36
N VAL A 39 -17.72 -2.07 -8.67
CA VAL A 39 -18.48 -1.15 -7.84
C VAL A 39 -18.02 -1.35 -6.40
N PHE A 40 -17.63 -0.27 -5.73
CA PHE A 40 -17.03 -0.33 -4.40
C PHE A 40 -18.04 0.00 -3.32
N LYS A 41 -17.97 -0.74 -2.20
CA LYS A 41 -18.71 -0.44 -0.99
C LYS A 41 -17.97 0.59 -0.14
N LYS A 42 -18.67 1.14 0.86
CA LYS A 42 -18.10 2.18 1.76
C LYS A 42 -16.92 1.73 2.60
N ASP A 43 -16.68 0.45 2.72
CA ASP A 43 -15.59 -0.12 3.51
C ASP A 43 -14.27 -0.23 2.75
N ILE A 44 -14.22 0.24 1.49
CA ILE A 44 -13.04 0.21 0.65
C ILE A 44 -12.72 1.62 0.15
N ASN A 45 -11.46 2.01 0.24
CA ASN A 45 -10.91 3.21 -0.36
C ASN A 45 -10.17 2.85 -1.65
N PRO A 46 -10.76 3.16 -2.83
CA PRO A 46 -10.09 2.87 -4.09
C PRO A 46 -9.19 4.02 -4.53
N PHE A 47 -8.04 3.68 -5.12
CA PHE A 47 -7.10 4.62 -5.70
C PHE A 47 -6.76 4.23 -7.13
N ILE A 48 -6.73 5.23 -8.01
CA ILE A 48 -6.20 5.09 -9.36
C ILE A 48 -4.89 5.88 -9.42
N PRO A 49 -3.74 5.20 -9.56
CA PRO A 49 -2.47 5.91 -9.72
C PRO A 49 -2.48 6.72 -11.01
N THR A 50 -2.22 8.01 -10.90
CA THR A 50 -2.24 8.94 -12.04
C THR A 50 -0.87 9.48 -12.41
N ASN A 51 0.11 9.35 -11.51
CA ASN A 51 1.46 9.83 -11.74
C ASN A 51 2.32 8.73 -12.35
N ILE A 52 2.82 8.94 -13.57
CA ILE A 52 3.64 7.97 -14.30
C ILE A 52 4.95 7.63 -13.57
N GLN A 53 5.44 8.51 -12.70
CA GLN A 53 6.64 8.27 -11.90
C GLN A 53 6.41 7.22 -10.81
N PHE A 54 5.15 6.91 -10.50
CA PHE A 54 4.77 5.94 -9.49
C PHE A 54 3.85 4.87 -10.10
N PRO A 55 4.42 3.85 -10.77
CA PRO A 55 3.61 2.77 -11.33
C PRO A 55 2.75 2.07 -10.27
N ALA A 56 1.57 1.61 -10.66
CA ALA A 56 0.59 1.04 -9.73
C ALA A 56 1.16 -0.10 -8.88
N LYS A 57 1.92 -1.00 -9.47
CA LYS A 57 2.50 -2.15 -8.74
C LYS A 57 3.64 -1.73 -7.81
N TYR A 58 4.38 -0.68 -8.14
CA TYR A 58 5.34 -0.08 -7.23
C TYR A 58 4.62 0.50 -6.00
N LEU A 59 3.59 1.32 -6.23
CA LEU A 59 2.77 1.87 -5.14
C LEU A 59 2.14 0.76 -4.29
N LEU A 60 1.66 -0.30 -4.91
CA LEU A 60 1.09 -1.44 -4.20
C LEU A 60 2.11 -2.06 -3.23
N GLY A 61 3.34 -2.27 -3.68
CA GLY A 61 4.41 -2.79 -2.83
C GLY A 61 4.72 -1.86 -1.65
N ILE A 62 4.81 -0.57 -1.91
CA ILE A 62 5.05 0.45 -0.87
C ILE A 62 3.90 0.45 0.16
N LEU A 63 2.65 0.53 -0.30
CA LEU A 63 1.48 0.62 0.58
C LEU A 63 1.22 -0.67 1.37
N ALA A 64 1.60 -1.82 0.82
CA ALA A 64 1.46 -3.10 1.51
C ALA A 64 2.58 -3.39 2.50
N SER A 65 3.65 -2.61 2.50
CA SER A 65 4.83 -2.84 3.36
C SER A 65 4.51 -2.63 4.83
N LYS A 66 5.30 -3.29 5.69
CA LYS A 66 5.21 -3.10 7.15
C LYS A 66 5.49 -1.67 7.56
N PHE A 67 6.49 -1.03 6.94
CA PHE A 67 6.86 0.32 7.31
C PHE A 67 5.73 1.31 7.06
N VAL A 68 5.08 1.26 5.91
CA VAL A 68 3.99 2.20 5.59
C VAL A 68 2.78 1.96 6.50
N SER A 69 2.48 0.72 6.83
CA SER A 69 1.46 0.41 7.83
C SER A 69 1.82 0.99 9.20
N TYR A 70 3.06 0.80 9.65
CA TYR A 70 3.56 1.35 10.90
C TYR A 70 3.47 2.88 10.91
N LEU A 71 3.94 3.51 9.84
CA LEU A 71 3.89 4.96 9.69
C LEU A 71 2.45 5.48 9.75
N TYR A 72 1.54 4.84 9.03
CA TYR A 72 0.14 5.23 8.99
C TYR A 72 -0.51 5.11 10.38
N VAL A 73 -0.37 3.97 11.03
CA VAL A 73 -0.99 3.70 12.34
C VAL A 73 -0.47 4.67 13.41
N ASN A 74 0.82 5.03 13.36
CA ASN A 74 1.42 5.88 14.38
C ASN A 74 1.31 7.38 14.08
N SER A 75 0.94 7.77 12.85
CA SER A 75 0.80 9.19 12.48
C SER A 75 -0.65 9.62 12.25
N SER A 76 -1.57 8.68 12.01
CA SER A 76 -2.97 8.99 11.75
C SER A 76 -3.73 9.28 13.05
N VAL A 77 -4.47 10.38 13.09
CA VAL A 77 -5.31 10.74 14.23
C VAL A 77 -6.43 9.72 14.44
N ILE A 78 -7.00 9.21 13.35
CA ILE A 78 -8.12 8.23 13.40
C ILE A 78 -7.58 6.83 13.65
N ALA A 79 -6.46 6.45 13.05
CA ALA A 79 -5.87 5.14 13.19
C ALA A 79 -5.32 4.87 14.60
N THR A 80 -5.02 5.92 15.38
CA THR A 80 -4.54 5.78 16.77
C THR A 80 -5.65 5.63 17.79
N LYS A 81 -6.93 5.74 17.38
CA LYS A 81 -8.06 5.52 18.30
C LYS A 81 -8.21 4.03 18.63
N ASP A 82 -8.40 3.73 19.90
CA ASP A 82 -8.46 2.35 20.40
C ASP A 82 -9.64 1.54 19.86
N ASP A 83 -10.78 2.18 19.61
CA ASP A 83 -12.03 1.48 19.29
C ASP A 83 -12.18 1.14 17.80
N PHE A 84 -11.85 2.08 16.90
CA PHE A 84 -12.00 1.88 15.45
C PHE A 84 -10.84 2.54 14.72
N ARG A 85 -9.83 1.74 14.42
CA ARG A 85 -8.72 2.22 13.59
C ARG A 85 -9.14 2.13 12.13
N GLN A 86 -9.24 3.29 11.50
CA GLN A 86 -9.73 3.42 10.13
C GLN A 86 -8.72 4.14 9.25
N THR A 87 -8.77 3.84 7.96
CA THR A 87 -8.09 4.62 6.94
C THR A 87 -9.01 5.71 6.40
N THR A 88 -8.44 6.87 6.09
CA THR A 88 -9.13 7.94 5.37
C THR A 88 -8.37 8.29 4.10
N LEU A 89 -9.08 8.74 3.07
CA LEU A 89 -8.45 9.13 1.80
C LEU A 89 -7.46 10.27 2.00
N THR A 90 -7.81 11.26 2.82
CA THR A 90 -6.95 12.42 3.09
C THR A 90 -5.62 11.99 3.70
N GLU A 91 -5.67 11.15 4.73
CA GLU A 91 -4.46 10.69 5.43
C GLU A 91 -3.63 9.75 4.55
N LEU A 92 -4.28 8.86 3.78
CA LEU A 92 -3.59 7.98 2.85
C LEU A 92 -2.86 8.76 1.75
N ARG A 93 -3.48 9.83 1.25
CA ARG A 93 -2.86 10.69 0.23
C ARG A 93 -1.69 11.51 0.77
N SER A 94 -1.61 11.70 2.07
CA SER A 94 -0.50 12.42 2.69
C SER A 94 0.72 11.55 3.00
N LEU A 95 0.64 10.23 2.78
CA LEU A 95 1.76 9.33 2.97
C LEU A 95 2.93 9.70 2.05
N PRO A 96 4.16 9.82 2.58
CA PRO A 96 5.33 10.11 1.77
C PRO A 96 5.73 8.87 0.96
N ILE A 97 5.60 8.95 -0.36
CA ILE A 97 6.02 7.88 -1.26
C ILE A 97 7.43 8.23 -1.77
N PRO A 98 8.43 7.39 -1.56
CA PRO A 98 9.79 7.71 -1.95
C PRO A 98 9.96 7.65 -3.46
N HIS A 99 10.73 8.60 -3.98
CA HIS A 99 11.24 8.49 -5.33
C HIS A 99 12.29 7.38 -5.38
N ALA A 100 12.20 6.53 -6.37
CA ALA A 100 13.12 5.41 -6.56
C ALA A 100 13.63 5.41 -8.00
N THR A 101 14.83 4.89 -8.19
CA THR A 101 15.35 4.67 -9.54
C THR A 101 14.50 3.63 -10.26
N GLU A 102 14.62 3.58 -11.58
CA GLU A 102 13.90 2.58 -12.38
C GLU A 102 14.22 1.15 -11.92
N ASP A 103 15.49 0.88 -11.61
CA ASP A 103 15.93 -0.43 -11.14
C ASP A 103 15.31 -0.77 -9.77
N GLN A 104 15.26 0.19 -8.85
CA GLN A 104 14.64 0.00 -7.54
C GLN A 104 13.13 -0.26 -7.65
N GLN A 105 12.45 0.47 -8.50
CA GLN A 105 11.03 0.25 -8.77
C GLN A 105 10.80 -1.13 -9.38
N THR A 106 11.59 -1.50 -10.37
CA THR A 106 11.50 -2.79 -11.05
C THR A 106 11.68 -3.94 -10.08
N ALA A 107 12.64 -3.85 -9.16
CA ALA A 107 12.85 -4.89 -8.15
C ALA A 107 11.58 -5.14 -7.32
N ILE A 108 10.91 -4.08 -6.87
CA ILE A 108 9.65 -4.20 -6.10
C ILE A 108 8.52 -4.72 -7.01
N ILE A 109 8.40 -4.20 -8.23
CA ILE A 109 7.34 -4.60 -9.17
C ILE A 109 7.41 -6.10 -9.47
N ILE A 110 8.60 -6.65 -9.68
CA ILE A 110 8.78 -8.08 -9.95
C ILE A 110 8.26 -8.92 -8.79
N LEU A 111 8.59 -8.55 -7.55
CA LEU A 111 8.12 -9.26 -6.36
C LEU A 111 6.60 -9.17 -6.22
N VAL A 112 6.03 -8.00 -6.45
CA VAL A 112 4.57 -7.80 -6.44
C VAL A 112 3.91 -8.66 -7.51
N GLN A 113 4.45 -8.71 -8.73
CA GLN A 113 3.91 -9.55 -9.81
C GLN A 113 3.92 -11.03 -9.44
N GLN A 114 4.99 -11.50 -8.79
CA GLN A 114 5.07 -12.90 -8.32
C GLN A 114 3.99 -13.21 -7.29
N ILE A 115 3.74 -12.32 -6.35
CA ILE A 115 2.68 -12.48 -5.35
C ILE A 115 1.30 -12.48 -6.02
N LEU A 116 1.05 -11.54 -6.93
CA LEU A 116 -0.24 -11.46 -7.62
C LEU A 116 -0.51 -12.67 -8.50
N ALA A 117 0.54 -13.27 -9.08
CA ALA A 117 0.42 -14.45 -9.92
C ALA A 117 0.10 -15.72 -9.11
N ALA A 118 0.53 -15.79 -7.85
CA ALA A 118 0.34 -16.96 -6.99
C ALA A 118 0.13 -16.53 -5.53
N PRO A 119 -1.02 -15.89 -5.21
CA PRO A 119 -1.25 -15.29 -3.88
C PRO A 119 -1.34 -16.33 -2.76
N ASP A 120 -1.61 -17.59 -3.07
CA ASP A 120 -1.69 -18.67 -2.09
C ASP A 120 -0.40 -19.51 -2.01
N SER A 121 0.65 -19.08 -2.71
CA SER A 121 1.93 -19.78 -2.68
C SER A 121 2.60 -19.71 -1.31
N PRO A 122 3.26 -20.78 -0.83
CA PRO A 122 4.05 -20.75 0.40
C PRO A 122 5.26 -19.80 0.31
N GLU A 123 5.62 -19.33 -0.87
CA GLU A 123 6.68 -18.34 -1.08
C GLU A 123 6.26 -16.90 -0.74
N VAL A 124 4.96 -16.62 -0.64
CA VAL A 124 4.46 -15.24 -0.43
C VAL A 124 5.10 -14.58 0.80
N PRO A 125 5.19 -15.21 1.99
CA PRO A 125 5.84 -14.57 3.14
C PRO A 125 7.29 -14.17 2.87
N ARG A 126 8.04 -14.97 2.11
CA ARG A 126 9.41 -14.65 1.72
C ARG A 126 9.47 -13.45 0.77
N LEU A 127 8.56 -13.42 -0.21
CA LEU A 127 8.46 -12.30 -1.16
C LEU A 127 8.06 -11.01 -0.45
N GLU A 128 7.12 -11.07 0.47
CA GLU A 128 6.72 -9.91 1.29
C GLU A 128 7.87 -9.39 2.16
N ALA A 129 8.64 -10.29 2.78
CA ALA A 129 9.80 -9.91 3.57
C ALA A 129 10.86 -9.22 2.71
N GLU A 130 11.06 -9.67 1.49
CA GLU A 130 11.99 -9.03 0.55
C GLU A 130 11.50 -7.64 0.12
N ILE A 131 10.19 -7.47 -0.12
CA ILE A 131 9.61 -6.16 -0.38
C ILE A 131 9.84 -5.24 0.82
N ASP A 132 9.58 -5.71 2.03
CA ASP A 132 9.81 -4.92 3.26
C ASP A 132 11.27 -4.47 3.34
N ARG A 133 12.22 -5.35 3.07
CA ARG A 133 13.64 -5.02 3.07
C ARG A 133 13.97 -3.90 2.06
N LEU A 134 13.46 -4.00 0.85
CA LEU A 134 13.67 -2.97 -0.18
C LEU A 134 13.03 -1.64 0.21
N VAL A 135 11.85 -1.68 0.82
CA VAL A 135 11.14 -0.47 1.28
C VAL A 135 11.92 0.19 2.42
N TYR A 136 12.42 -0.56 3.39
CA TYR A 136 13.27 0.01 4.46
C TYR A 136 14.46 0.78 3.86
N ALA A 137 15.11 0.21 2.86
CA ALA A 137 16.23 0.86 2.20
C ALA A 137 15.82 2.15 1.47
N LEU A 138 14.65 2.17 0.82
CA LEU A 138 14.13 3.36 0.14
C LEU A 138 13.86 4.52 1.09
N TYR A 139 13.44 4.24 2.32
CA TYR A 139 13.21 5.25 3.35
C TYR A 139 14.46 5.52 4.20
N ASN A 140 15.58 4.89 3.90
CA ASN A 140 16.85 5.03 4.63
C ASN A 140 16.72 4.74 6.14
N LEU A 141 15.98 3.71 6.49
CA LEU A 141 15.80 3.35 7.91
C LEU A 141 17.06 2.76 8.49
N THR A 142 17.37 3.14 9.73
CA THR A 142 18.43 2.51 10.52
C THR A 142 17.99 1.15 11.04
N ASP A 143 18.94 0.34 11.51
CA ASP A 143 18.62 -0.97 12.09
C ASP A 143 17.72 -0.85 13.32
N GLU A 144 17.91 0.21 14.12
CA GLU A 144 17.08 0.51 15.29
C GLU A 144 15.63 0.86 14.86
N GLU A 145 15.49 1.65 13.80
CA GLU A 145 14.17 2.01 13.27
C GLU A 145 13.45 0.79 12.69
N ILE A 146 14.18 -0.06 11.97
CA ILE A 146 13.61 -1.32 11.46
C ILE A 146 13.15 -2.20 12.61
N ALA A 147 13.95 -2.31 13.69
CA ALA A 147 13.55 -3.07 14.86
C ALA A 147 12.25 -2.56 15.49
N LEU A 148 12.07 -1.23 15.54
CA LEU A 148 10.81 -0.64 16.00
C LEU A 148 9.63 -1.02 15.11
N VAL A 149 9.79 -0.92 13.80
CA VAL A 149 8.74 -1.29 12.83
C VAL A 149 8.37 -2.77 12.97
N GLU A 150 9.34 -3.62 13.22
CA GLU A 150 9.15 -5.07 13.37
C GLU A 150 8.71 -5.51 14.77
N GLY A 151 8.55 -4.55 15.69
CA GLY A 151 8.12 -4.85 17.05
C GLY A 151 9.21 -5.47 17.91
N LYS A 152 10.48 -5.26 17.58
CA LYS A 152 11.64 -5.82 18.30
C LYS A 152 12.39 -4.78 19.12
N GLY A 153 11.95 -3.52 19.02
CA GLY A 153 12.55 -2.39 19.72
C GLY A 153 12.05 -2.17 21.13
#